data_488562db98e38e1a6f96070427d9be70
#
_entry.id   488562db98e38e1a6f96070427d9be70
#
_cell.length_a   1.000
_cell.length_b   1.000
_cell.length_c   1.000
_cell.angle_alpha   90.00
_cell.angle_beta   90.00
_cell.angle_gamma   90.00
#
_symmetry.space_group_name_H-M   'P 1'
#
loop_
_entity.id
_entity.type
_entity.pdbx_description
1 polymer ?
#
loop_
_entity_poly.entity_id
_entity_poly.type
_entity_poly.pdbx_seq_one_letter_code
_entity_poly.pdbx_strand_id
1 'polypeptide(L)' 'MDKNKINELKQHYPKDTRVVLIYMDDEQAPPIGTKGTVIGVDDIGSLLVRWDNGSRLNVLYGIDKVEKIVEK' A
#
# COMPACT_ATOMS: atom_id res chain seq x y z
N MET A 1 -11.98 -10.31 4.42
CA MET A 1 -12.43 -9.49 3.27
C MET A 1 -12.83 -10.43 2.14
N ASP A 2 -13.83 -10.11 1.35
CA ASP A 2 -14.26 -11.01 0.28
C ASP A 2 -13.28 -10.99 -0.91
N LYS A 3 -13.35 -12.06 -1.70
CA LYS A 3 -12.43 -12.25 -2.82
C LYS A 3 -12.57 -11.18 -3.90
N ASN A 4 -13.78 -10.65 -4.09
CA ASN A 4 -14.02 -9.62 -5.10
C ASN A 4 -13.28 -8.33 -4.74
N LYS A 5 -13.29 -7.96 -3.45
CA LYS A 5 -12.60 -6.77 -2.98
C LYS A 5 -11.09 -6.93 -3.08
N ILE A 6 -10.57 -8.12 -2.74
CA ILE A 6 -9.15 -8.42 -2.87
C ILE A 6 -8.73 -8.34 -4.34
N ASN A 7 -9.54 -8.90 -5.26
CA ASN A 7 -9.24 -8.82 -6.68
C ASN A 7 -9.26 -7.39 -7.20
N GLU A 8 -10.19 -6.55 -6.74
CA GLU A 8 -10.22 -5.13 -7.08
C GLU A 8 -8.93 -4.44 -6.64
N LEU A 9 -8.47 -4.72 -5.41
CA LEU A 9 -7.22 -4.16 -4.91
C LEU A 9 -6.03 -4.59 -5.76
N LYS A 10 -5.97 -5.86 -6.14
CA LYS A 10 -4.90 -6.38 -7.00
C LYS A 10 -4.90 -5.72 -8.38
N GLN A 11 -6.08 -5.44 -8.92
CA GLN A 11 -6.21 -4.77 -10.21
C GLN A 11 -5.82 -3.30 -10.12
N HIS A 12 -6.18 -2.64 -9.03
CA HIS A 12 -5.88 -1.23 -8.82
C HIS A 12 -4.42 -1.00 -8.44
N TYR A 13 -3.85 -1.93 -7.66
CA TYR A 13 -2.47 -1.87 -7.19
C TYR A 13 -1.73 -3.14 -7.58
N PRO A 14 -1.45 -3.36 -8.88
CA PRO A 14 -0.68 -4.53 -9.26
C PRO A 14 0.74 -4.47 -8.71
N LYS A 15 1.40 -5.63 -8.66
CA LYS A 15 2.78 -5.70 -8.24
C LYS A 15 3.64 -4.69 -8.99
N ASP A 16 4.56 -4.07 -8.29
CA ASP A 16 5.48 -3.04 -8.78
C ASP A 16 4.86 -1.65 -8.95
N THR A 17 3.59 -1.47 -8.56
CA THR A 17 2.98 -0.14 -8.52
C THR A 17 3.71 0.74 -7.52
N ARG A 18 4.07 1.95 -7.92
CA ARG A 18 4.65 2.94 -7.01
C ARG A 18 3.55 3.72 -6.32
N VAL A 19 3.72 3.93 -5.03
CA VAL A 19 2.74 4.66 -4.20
C VAL A 19 3.46 5.65 -3.29
N VAL A 20 2.71 6.63 -2.80
CA VAL A 20 3.17 7.58 -1.80
C VAL A 20 2.25 7.51 -0.60
N LEU A 21 2.82 7.52 0.60
CA LEU A 21 2.05 7.45 1.84
C LEU A 21 1.34 8.77 2.11
N ILE A 22 0.02 8.70 2.28
CA ILE A 22 -0.82 9.85 2.64
C ILE A 22 -1.15 9.82 4.13
N TYR A 23 -1.49 8.64 4.67
CA TYR A 23 -1.82 8.49 6.08
C TYR A 23 -1.63 7.04 6.51
N MET A 24 -1.08 6.83 7.70
CA MET A 24 -0.98 5.50 8.30
C MET A 24 -1.18 5.61 9.81
N ASP A 25 -2.12 4.85 10.33
CA ASP A 25 -2.45 4.82 11.75
C ASP A 25 -1.57 3.79 12.48
N ASP A 26 -0.29 4.12 12.62
CA ASP A 26 0.70 3.26 13.28
C ASP A 26 1.84 4.13 13.81
N GLU A 27 2.25 3.88 15.05
CA GLU A 27 3.35 4.64 15.67
C GLU A 27 4.67 4.48 14.93
N GLN A 28 4.84 3.35 14.23
CA GLN A 28 6.06 3.05 13.48
C GLN A 28 5.92 3.38 12.00
N ALA A 29 4.86 4.10 11.62
CA ALA A 29 4.64 4.46 10.23
C ALA A 29 5.82 5.26 9.67
N PRO A 30 6.18 5.04 8.39
CA PRO A 30 7.13 5.94 7.75
C PRO A 30 6.53 7.35 7.68
N PRO A 31 7.36 8.38 7.52
CA PRO A 31 6.82 9.74 7.38
C PRO A 31 5.86 9.86 6.21
N ILE A 32 4.84 10.69 6.36
CA ILE A 32 3.92 11.00 5.27
C ILE A 32 4.74 11.55 4.10
N GLY A 33 4.42 11.10 2.88
CA GLY A 33 5.19 11.44 1.69
C GLY A 33 6.27 10.43 1.33
N THR A 34 6.50 9.42 2.19
CA THR A 34 7.43 8.33 1.86
C THR A 34 6.87 7.53 0.69
N LYS A 35 7.71 7.24 -0.28
CA LYS A 35 7.35 6.43 -1.44
C LYS A 35 7.65 4.96 -1.19
N GLY A 36 6.90 4.11 -1.87
CA GLY A 36 7.11 2.67 -1.78
C GLY A 36 6.63 1.95 -3.02
N THR A 37 6.88 0.64 -3.03
CA THR A 37 6.51 -0.24 -4.15
C THR A 37 5.59 -1.34 -3.63
N VAL A 38 4.43 -1.49 -4.27
CA VAL A 38 3.50 -2.58 -3.94
C VAL A 38 4.12 -3.90 -4.39
N ILE A 39 4.16 -4.87 -3.49
CA ILE A 39 4.66 -6.22 -3.80
C ILE A 39 3.55 -7.25 -3.81
N GLY A 40 2.37 -6.90 -3.39
CA GLY A 40 1.20 -7.80 -3.43
C GLY A 40 0.06 -7.29 -2.57
N VAL A 41 -0.97 -8.11 -2.49
CA VAL A 41 -2.13 -7.89 -1.61
C VAL A 41 -2.35 -9.20 -0.84
N ASP A 42 -2.54 -9.12 0.48
CA ASP A 42 -2.78 -10.32 1.27
C ASP A 42 -4.28 -10.65 1.36
N ASP A 43 -4.59 -11.75 2.06
CA ASP A 43 -5.96 -12.28 2.13
C ASP A 43 -6.89 -11.43 3.00
N ILE A 44 -6.36 -10.55 3.81
CA ILE A 44 -7.16 -9.64 4.63
C ILE A 44 -7.32 -8.27 3.99
N GLY A 45 -6.83 -8.11 2.76
CA GLY A 45 -6.99 -6.87 2.00
C GLY A 45 -5.97 -5.79 2.32
N SER A 46 -4.82 -6.16 2.85
CA SER A 46 -3.73 -5.22 3.07
C SER A 46 -2.83 -5.17 1.83
N LEU A 47 -2.34 -3.98 1.50
CA LEU A 47 -1.29 -3.84 0.49
C LEU A 47 0.04 -4.14 1.15
N LEU A 48 0.77 -5.08 0.57
CA LEU A 48 2.13 -5.39 1.00
C LEU A 48 3.05 -4.41 0.28
N VAL A 49 3.70 -3.54 1.04
CA VAL A 49 4.51 -2.45 0.46
C VAL A 49 5.93 -2.51 0.97
N ARG A 50 6.87 -2.36 0.06
CA ARG A 50 8.27 -2.13 0.40
C ARG A 50 8.52 -0.62 0.32
N TRP A 51 8.64 0.02 1.48
CA TRP A 51 8.88 1.45 1.55
C TRP A 51 10.34 1.78 1.26
N ASP A 52 10.58 2.88 0.57
CA ASP A 52 11.94 3.26 0.14
C ASP A 52 12.87 3.55 1.32
N ASN A 53 12.31 3.87 2.49
CA ASN A 53 13.09 4.11 3.70
C ASN A 53 13.45 2.83 4.47
N GLY A 54 13.13 1.66 3.93
CA GLY A 54 13.39 0.36 4.56
C GLY A 54 12.27 -0.18 5.43
N SER A 55 11.22 0.60 5.69
CA SER A 55 10.04 0.13 6.42
C SER A 55 9.29 -0.94 5.62
N ARG A 56 8.63 -1.86 6.33
CA ARG A 56 7.85 -2.94 5.71
C ARG A 56 6.43 -3.02 6.25
N LEU A 57 5.92 -1.89 6.75
CA LEU A 57 4.54 -1.86 7.25
C LEU A 57 3.56 -1.94 6.09
N ASN A 58 2.56 -2.81 6.25
CA ASN A 58 1.50 -2.99 5.24
C ASN A 58 0.48 -1.87 5.36
N VAL A 59 -0.20 -1.57 4.25
CA VAL A 59 -1.27 -0.57 4.18
C VAL A 59 -2.60 -1.28 4.40
N LEU A 60 -3.30 -0.94 5.48
CA LEU A 60 -4.58 -1.55 5.83
C LEU A 60 -5.71 -0.82 5.10
N TYR A 61 -6.45 -1.57 4.27
CA TYR A 61 -7.57 -1.01 3.52
C TYR A 61 -8.62 -0.40 4.45
N GLY A 62 -9.02 0.83 4.13
CA GLY A 62 -10.04 1.53 4.92
C GLY A 62 -9.51 2.28 6.14
N ILE A 63 -8.26 2.05 6.53
CA ILE A 63 -7.63 2.72 7.67
C ILE A 63 -6.49 3.60 7.20
N ASP A 64 -5.56 3.01 6.45
CA ASP A 64 -4.40 3.73 5.93
C ASP A 64 -4.67 4.20 4.51
N LYS A 65 -3.97 5.23 4.04
CA LYS A 65 -4.15 5.77 2.70
C LYS A 65 -2.83 5.93 1.98
N VAL A 66 -2.83 5.50 0.73
CA VAL A 66 -1.74 5.76 -0.21
C VAL A 66 -2.33 6.27 -1.51
N GLU A 67 -1.52 6.95 -2.31
CA GLU A 67 -1.87 7.32 -3.68
C GLU A 67 -0.89 6.69 -4.65
N LYS A 68 -1.38 6.30 -5.82
CA LYS A 68 -0.52 5.82 -6.89
C LYS A 68 0.28 6.99 -7.45
N ILE A 69 1.57 6.74 -7.68
CA ILE A 69 2.43 7.70 -8.36
C ILE A 69 2.40 7.35 -9.85
N VAL A 70 1.97 8.32 -10.66
CA VAL A 70 2.01 8.17 -12.11
C VAL A 70 3.35 8.69 -12.59
N GLU A 71 4.21 7.76 -12.96
CA GLU A 71 5.53 8.10 -13.52
C GLU A 71 5.46 7.98 -15.04
N LYS A 72 5.99 8.98 -15.70
CA LYS A 72 6.09 8.97 -17.16
C LYS A 72 7.46 8.49 -17.60
#